data_0e58e73987cd7c7434a0be488154deab
#
_entry.id   0e58e73987cd7c7434a0be488154deab
#
_cell.length_a   1.000
_cell.length_b   1.000
_cell.length_c   1.000
_cell.angle_alpha   90.00
_cell.angle_beta   90.00
_cell.angle_gamma   90.00
#
_symmetry.space_group_name_H-M   'P 1'
#
loop_
_entity.id
_entity.type
_entity.pdbx_description
1 polymer ?
#
loop_
_entity_poly.entity_id
_entity_poly.type
_entity_poly.pdbx_seq_one_letter_code
_entity_poly.pdbx_strand_id
1 'polypeptide(L)'
;MTTSIGCTSKTTEYADKGIEIANMDTSAVAGDDFYQYATGGWQKANPIPDEYSRYGTFDKLRENNQKQVQGLIEELGSEHHEQGTNAQKVGDLYSMGIDSVKLNADGFEPIKPLLSDIEAATSKKDIVKLMASVSKYAANPFFGFYVGPDDKNSSMNI
;
A
#
# COMPACT_ATOMS: atom_id res chain seq x y z
N MET A 1 38.37 5.77 -1.30
CA MET A 1 37.71 5.62 -2.62
C MET A 1 36.24 5.53 -2.36
N THR A 2 35.54 6.64 -2.54
CA THR A 2 34.10 6.74 -2.31
C THR A 2 33.38 6.39 -3.60
N THR A 3 32.83 5.19 -3.69
CA THR A 3 31.97 4.77 -4.79
C THR A 3 30.59 5.36 -4.57
N SER A 4 30.25 6.40 -5.30
CA SER A 4 28.88 6.91 -5.33
C SER A 4 28.03 5.94 -6.16
N ILE A 5 27.15 5.23 -5.49
CA ILE A 5 26.10 4.44 -6.15
C ILE A 5 25.08 5.45 -6.67
N GLY A 6 25.20 5.76 -7.96
CA GLY A 6 24.17 6.51 -8.66
C GLY A 6 22.96 5.62 -8.86
N CYS A 7 21.85 5.91 -8.20
CA CYS A 7 20.55 5.42 -8.61
C CYS A 7 20.31 5.87 -10.04
N THR A 8 20.52 5.00 -11.01
CA THR A 8 19.93 5.14 -12.33
C THR A 8 18.45 4.79 -12.21
N SER A 9 17.64 5.78 -11.80
CA SER A 9 16.23 5.70 -12.05
C SER A 9 16.05 5.50 -13.56
N LYS A 10 15.56 4.34 -13.97
CA LYS A 10 14.93 4.20 -15.28
C LYS A 10 13.71 5.14 -15.21
N THR A 11 13.94 6.40 -15.55
CA THR A 11 12.87 7.31 -15.92
C THR A 11 12.19 6.66 -17.10
N THR A 12 11.07 5.96 -16.85
CA THR A 12 10.06 5.77 -17.89
C THR A 12 9.76 7.17 -18.36
N GLU A 13 10.15 7.45 -19.59
CA GLU A 13 9.96 8.72 -20.25
C GLU A 13 8.46 8.93 -20.45
N TYR A 14 7.78 9.35 -19.39
CA TYR A 14 6.53 10.07 -19.53
C TYR A 14 6.90 11.42 -20.11
N ALA A 15 7.18 11.42 -21.41
CA ALA A 15 7.25 12.65 -22.15
C ALA A 15 5.85 13.27 -22.01
N ASP A 16 5.75 14.25 -21.13
CA ASP A 16 4.54 15.05 -20.95
C ASP A 16 4.33 15.85 -22.26
N LYS A 17 3.65 15.20 -23.22
CA LYS A 17 3.32 15.78 -24.51
C LYS A 17 2.07 16.67 -24.44
N GLY A 18 1.57 16.91 -23.23
CA GLY A 18 0.33 17.63 -23.02
C GLY A 18 -0.88 16.82 -23.49
N ILE A 19 -1.43 17.11 -24.67
CA ILE A 19 -2.59 16.38 -25.21
C ILE A 19 -2.10 15.17 -26.03
N GLU A 20 -2.52 13.99 -25.66
CA GLU A 20 -2.28 12.77 -26.41
C GLU A 20 -3.43 12.51 -27.39
N ILE A 21 -3.17 12.74 -28.68
CA ILE A 21 -4.19 12.65 -29.75
C ILE A 21 -4.80 11.24 -29.83
N ALA A 22 -4.04 10.19 -29.50
CA ALA A 22 -4.53 8.81 -29.46
C ALA A 22 -5.68 8.59 -28.47
N ASN A 23 -5.80 9.46 -27.47
CA ASN A 23 -6.89 9.38 -26.49
C ASN A 23 -8.20 10.01 -27.02
N MET A 24 -8.14 10.73 -28.14
CA MET A 24 -9.30 11.39 -28.74
C MET A 24 -10.03 10.45 -29.71
N ASP A 25 -11.31 10.69 -29.88
CA ASP A 25 -12.13 10.12 -30.97
C ASP A 25 -12.50 11.22 -31.97
N THR A 26 -11.68 11.38 -32.99
CA THR A 26 -11.89 12.42 -34.00
C THR A 26 -13.06 12.13 -34.95
N SER A 27 -13.73 10.99 -34.82
CA SER A 27 -14.96 10.68 -35.55
C SER A 27 -16.20 11.31 -34.88
N ALA A 28 -16.10 11.65 -33.59
CA ALA A 28 -17.14 12.40 -32.88
C ALA A 28 -17.06 13.90 -33.21
N VAL A 29 -18.22 14.55 -33.25
CA VAL A 29 -18.29 15.99 -33.48
C VAL A 29 -18.16 16.72 -32.13
N ALA A 30 -17.09 17.48 -31.94
CA ALA A 30 -16.78 18.13 -30.68
C ALA A 30 -17.90 19.06 -30.13
N GLY A 31 -18.71 19.65 -31.02
CA GLY A 31 -19.85 20.49 -30.66
C GLY A 31 -21.07 19.69 -30.19
N ASP A 32 -21.18 18.41 -30.55
CA ASP A 32 -22.30 17.54 -30.18
C ASP A 32 -22.00 16.70 -28.95
N ASP A 33 -20.81 16.09 -28.92
CA ASP A 33 -20.34 15.27 -27.78
C ASP A 33 -18.83 15.50 -27.56
N PHE A 34 -18.53 16.53 -26.79
CA PHE A 34 -17.14 16.87 -26.43
C PHE A 34 -16.47 15.79 -25.59
N TYR A 35 -17.21 15.10 -24.74
CA TYR A 35 -16.65 14.04 -23.91
C TYR A 35 -16.16 12.86 -24.75
N GLN A 36 -17.00 12.39 -25.66
CA GLN A 36 -16.62 11.33 -26.60
C GLN A 36 -15.45 11.78 -27.49
N TYR A 37 -15.52 13.00 -28.03
CA TYR A 37 -14.45 13.57 -28.86
C TYR A 37 -13.10 13.58 -28.11
N ALA A 38 -13.08 14.07 -26.88
CA ALA A 38 -11.84 14.26 -26.12
C ALA A 38 -11.28 12.96 -25.52
N THR A 39 -12.13 11.97 -25.19
CA THR A 39 -11.74 10.80 -24.40
C THR A 39 -12.09 9.45 -25.01
N GLY A 40 -12.79 9.41 -26.13
CA GLY A 40 -13.31 8.17 -26.71
C GLY A 40 -12.24 7.17 -27.14
N GLY A 41 -11.09 7.63 -27.62
CA GLY A 41 -9.94 6.79 -27.91
C GLY A 41 -9.37 6.14 -26.65
N TRP A 42 -9.24 6.90 -25.57
CA TRP A 42 -8.80 6.36 -24.28
C TRP A 42 -9.77 5.32 -23.73
N GLN A 43 -11.07 5.60 -23.75
CA GLN A 43 -12.10 4.66 -23.27
C GLN A 43 -12.07 3.34 -24.04
N LYS A 44 -11.93 3.42 -25.36
CA LYS A 44 -11.82 2.25 -26.21
C LYS A 44 -10.57 1.40 -25.92
N ALA A 45 -9.45 2.05 -25.62
CA ALA A 45 -8.19 1.40 -25.29
C ALA A 45 -8.14 0.87 -23.85
N ASN A 46 -9.00 1.37 -22.96
CA ASN A 46 -9.01 1.03 -21.53
C ASN A 46 -10.46 0.68 -21.10
N PRO A 47 -11.01 -0.46 -21.52
CA PRO A 47 -12.32 -0.90 -21.07
C PRO A 47 -12.32 -1.08 -19.55
N ILE A 48 -13.48 -0.91 -18.92
CA ILE A 48 -13.63 -1.10 -17.48
C ILE A 48 -13.40 -2.59 -17.18
N PRO A 49 -12.39 -2.96 -16.36
CA PRO A 49 -12.21 -4.36 -15.94
C PRO A 49 -13.38 -4.85 -15.08
N ASP A 50 -13.63 -6.16 -15.07
CA ASP A 50 -14.79 -6.77 -14.41
C ASP A 50 -14.87 -6.48 -12.91
N GLU A 51 -13.72 -6.29 -12.26
CA GLU A 51 -13.59 -5.97 -10.83
C GLU A 51 -13.88 -4.51 -10.49
N TYR A 52 -14.05 -3.64 -11.48
CA TYR A 52 -14.27 -2.20 -11.27
C TYR A 52 -15.67 -1.77 -11.69
N SER A 53 -16.33 -0.95 -10.90
CA SER A 53 -17.59 -0.28 -11.29
C SER A 53 -17.35 0.98 -12.15
N ARG A 54 -16.12 1.48 -12.15
CA ARG A 54 -15.63 2.61 -12.97
C ARG A 54 -14.13 2.44 -13.16
N TYR A 55 -13.60 2.97 -14.26
CA TYR A 55 -12.17 2.94 -14.53
C TYR A 55 -11.75 4.25 -15.20
N GLY A 56 -10.67 4.84 -14.72
CA GLY A 56 -10.17 6.11 -15.23
C GLY A 56 -8.65 6.23 -15.07
N THR A 57 -8.13 7.38 -15.45
CA THR A 57 -6.68 7.66 -15.41
C THR A 57 -6.09 7.49 -14.00
N PHE A 58 -6.85 7.88 -12.97
CA PHE A 58 -6.40 7.70 -11.58
C PHE A 58 -6.33 6.24 -11.15
N ASP A 59 -7.24 5.39 -11.65
CA ASP A 59 -7.20 3.95 -11.40
C ASP A 59 -5.97 3.33 -12.05
N LYS A 60 -5.70 3.67 -13.31
CA LYS A 60 -4.50 3.25 -14.03
C LYS A 60 -3.20 3.74 -13.36
N LEU A 61 -3.19 4.98 -12.88
CA LEU A 61 -2.05 5.51 -12.13
C LEU A 61 -1.81 4.74 -10.83
N ARG A 62 -2.89 4.43 -10.09
CA ARG A 62 -2.82 3.61 -8.87
C ARG A 62 -2.26 2.22 -9.15
N GLU A 63 -2.76 1.53 -10.17
CA GLU A 63 -2.27 0.20 -10.56
C GLU A 63 -0.78 0.23 -10.95
N ASN A 64 -0.38 1.23 -11.73
CA ASN A 64 1.01 1.39 -12.10
C ASN A 64 1.91 1.65 -10.89
N ASN A 65 1.46 2.49 -9.96
CA ASN A 65 2.18 2.74 -8.72
C ASN A 65 2.29 1.46 -7.86
N GLN A 66 1.21 0.70 -7.72
CA GLN A 66 1.24 -0.57 -7.00
C GLN A 66 2.24 -1.54 -7.63
N LYS A 67 2.26 -1.68 -8.96
CA LYS A 67 3.24 -2.53 -9.67
C LYS A 67 4.68 -2.08 -9.46
N GLN A 68 4.93 -0.76 -9.47
CA GLN A 68 6.26 -0.21 -9.22
C GLN A 68 6.73 -0.47 -7.78
N VAL A 69 5.84 -0.24 -6.82
CA VAL A 69 6.12 -0.50 -5.39
C VAL A 69 6.34 -1.99 -5.15
N GLN A 70 5.51 -2.85 -5.76
CA GLN A 70 5.68 -4.29 -5.67
C GLN A 70 7.04 -4.72 -6.24
N GLY A 71 7.39 -4.25 -7.45
CA GLY A 71 8.69 -4.57 -8.06
C GLY A 71 9.88 -4.14 -7.20
N LEU A 72 9.80 -2.95 -6.58
CA LEU A 72 10.83 -2.48 -5.65
C LEU A 72 10.93 -3.39 -4.40
N ILE A 73 9.81 -3.79 -3.82
CA ILE A 73 9.79 -4.66 -2.64
C ILE A 73 10.34 -6.05 -2.98
N GLU A 74 9.99 -6.60 -4.14
CA GLU A 74 10.50 -7.88 -4.63
C GLU A 74 12.02 -7.84 -4.88
N GLU A 75 12.51 -6.75 -5.46
CA GLU A 75 13.96 -6.51 -5.65
C GLU A 75 14.66 -6.49 -4.28
N LEU A 76 14.17 -5.70 -3.32
CA LEU A 76 14.73 -5.63 -1.98
C LEU A 76 14.67 -6.98 -1.24
N GLY A 77 13.64 -7.78 -1.46
CA GLY A 77 13.50 -9.12 -0.87
C GLY A 77 14.44 -10.17 -1.49
N SER A 78 14.90 -9.94 -2.73
CA SER A 78 15.80 -10.86 -3.44
C SER A 78 17.29 -10.60 -3.19
N GLU A 79 17.65 -9.46 -2.62
CA GLU A 79 19.02 -9.02 -2.41
C GLU A 79 19.42 -9.08 -0.93
N HIS A 80 20.73 -9.16 -0.69
CA HIS A 80 21.28 -9.05 0.65
C HIS A 80 21.65 -7.59 0.95
N HIS A 81 21.12 -7.06 2.04
CA HIS A 81 21.34 -5.68 2.47
C HIS A 81 22.06 -5.62 3.82
N GLU A 82 22.76 -4.52 4.07
CA GLU A 82 23.43 -4.26 5.34
C GLU A 82 22.41 -4.19 6.48
N GLN A 83 22.72 -4.86 7.59
CA GLN A 83 21.84 -4.94 8.76
C GLN A 83 21.52 -3.56 9.33
N GLY A 84 20.24 -3.32 9.65
CA GLY A 84 19.75 -2.06 10.20
C GLY A 84 19.33 -1.03 9.16
N THR A 85 19.58 -1.26 7.86
CA THR A 85 19.11 -0.39 6.79
C THR A 85 17.60 -0.54 6.54
N ASN A 86 16.98 0.46 5.94
CA ASN A 86 15.58 0.35 5.54
C ASN A 86 15.39 -0.72 4.44
N ALA A 87 16.35 -0.87 3.55
CA ALA A 87 16.33 -1.90 2.51
C ALA A 87 16.26 -3.31 3.12
N GLN A 88 17.11 -3.61 4.10
CA GLN A 88 17.09 -4.87 4.82
C GLN A 88 15.75 -5.11 5.52
N LYS A 89 15.22 -4.11 6.24
CA LYS A 89 13.95 -4.24 6.97
C LYS A 89 12.75 -4.53 6.06
N VAL A 90 12.70 -3.85 4.91
CA VAL A 90 11.63 -4.06 3.91
C VAL A 90 11.77 -5.43 3.26
N GLY A 91 12.98 -5.81 2.84
CA GLY A 91 13.26 -7.11 2.23
C GLY A 91 12.95 -8.28 3.16
N ASP A 92 13.41 -8.20 4.42
CA ASP A 92 13.14 -9.24 5.42
C ASP A 92 11.64 -9.37 5.71
N LEU A 93 10.94 -8.25 5.90
CA LEU A 93 9.50 -8.26 6.15
C LEU A 93 8.72 -8.89 5.00
N TYR A 94 9.07 -8.56 3.77
CA TYR A 94 8.48 -9.15 2.57
C TYR A 94 8.74 -10.66 2.53
N SER A 95 10.01 -11.07 2.66
CA SER A 95 10.41 -12.47 2.63
C SER A 95 9.72 -13.30 3.70
N MET A 96 9.57 -12.75 4.91
CA MET A 96 8.81 -13.39 5.99
C MET A 96 7.31 -13.53 5.65
N GLY A 97 6.74 -12.52 5.00
CA GLY A 97 5.31 -12.49 4.65
C GLY A 97 4.93 -13.48 3.54
N ILE A 98 5.85 -13.80 2.63
CA ILE A 98 5.60 -14.73 1.51
C ILE A 98 6.09 -16.17 1.79
N ASP A 99 6.77 -16.41 2.89
CA ASP A 99 7.23 -17.76 3.28
C ASP A 99 6.05 -18.63 3.72
N SER A 100 5.28 -19.09 2.76
CA SER A 100 4.12 -19.94 3.00
C SER A 100 4.46 -21.27 3.69
N VAL A 101 5.67 -21.78 3.50
CA VAL A 101 6.12 -23.02 4.12
C VAL A 101 6.27 -22.82 5.63
N LYS A 102 6.97 -21.76 6.03
CA LYS A 102 7.13 -21.41 7.44
C LYS A 102 5.80 -21.00 8.07
N LEU A 103 5.01 -20.17 7.40
CA LEU A 103 3.70 -19.74 7.91
C LEU A 103 2.75 -20.91 8.15
N ASN A 104 2.71 -21.89 7.24
CA ASN A 104 1.92 -23.10 7.41
C ASN A 104 2.46 -24.03 8.52
N ALA A 105 3.79 -24.11 8.66
CA ALA A 105 4.40 -24.92 9.74
C ALA A 105 4.15 -24.30 11.12
N ASP A 106 4.29 -22.99 11.24
CA ASP A 106 4.07 -22.27 12.50
C ASP A 106 2.58 -22.24 12.87
N GLY A 107 1.68 -22.14 11.89
CA GLY A 107 0.24 -22.06 12.10
C GLY A 107 -0.14 -20.97 13.10
N PHE A 108 -0.85 -21.32 14.18
CA PHE A 108 -1.24 -20.37 15.23
C PHE A 108 -0.33 -20.44 16.48
N GLU A 109 0.76 -21.21 16.46
CA GLU A 109 1.68 -21.33 17.59
C GLU A 109 2.18 -19.98 18.13
N PRO A 110 2.55 -19.00 17.28
CA PRO A 110 3.05 -17.71 17.76
C PRO A 110 2.04 -16.88 18.57
N ILE A 111 0.74 -17.11 18.38
CA ILE A 111 -0.32 -16.39 19.12
C ILE A 111 -0.85 -17.15 20.33
N LYS A 112 -0.44 -18.40 20.55
CA LYS A 112 -0.88 -19.21 21.71
C LYS A 112 -0.68 -18.52 23.06
N PRO A 113 0.45 -17.86 23.35
CA PRO A 113 0.61 -17.15 24.61
C PRO A 113 -0.47 -16.09 24.83
N LEU A 114 -0.80 -15.33 23.77
CA LEU A 114 -1.85 -14.31 23.82
C LEU A 114 -3.23 -14.95 24.03
N LEU A 115 -3.52 -16.07 23.37
CA LEU A 115 -4.78 -16.81 23.56
C LEU A 115 -4.88 -17.32 25.01
N SER A 116 -3.80 -17.82 25.58
CA SER A 116 -3.78 -18.26 26.98
C SER A 116 -4.03 -17.10 27.96
N ASP A 117 -3.48 -15.91 27.67
CA ASP A 117 -3.73 -14.71 28.47
C ASP A 117 -5.21 -14.29 28.39
N ILE A 118 -5.82 -14.43 27.20
CA ILE A 118 -7.25 -14.15 27.00
C ILE A 118 -8.11 -15.12 27.79
N GLU A 119 -7.82 -16.42 27.72
CA GLU A 119 -8.55 -17.46 28.45
C GLU A 119 -8.41 -17.33 29.97
N ALA A 120 -7.26 -16.88 30.46
CA ALA A 120 -7.00 -16.66 31.87
C ALA A 120 -7.68 -15.40 32.45
N ALA A 121 -8.22 -14.52 31.64
CA ALA A 121 -8.85 -13.30 32.11
C ALA A 121 -10.23 -13.57 32.72
N THR A 122 -10.33 -13.44 34.05
CA THR A 122 -11.56 -13.73 34.82
C THR A 122 -12.20 -12.49 35.44
N SER A 123 -11.53 -11.35 35.42
CA SER A 123 -11.99 -10.10 36.02
C SER A 123 -11.95 -8.92 35.03
N LYS A 124 -12.74 -7.88 35.33
CA LYS A 124 -12.68 -6.61 34.55
C LYS A 124 -11.27 -6.00 34.54
N LYS A 125 -10.51 -6.17 35.64
CA LYS A 125 -9.14 -5.69 35.74
C LYS A 125 -8.20 -6.45 34.80
N ASP A 126 -8.42 -7.74 34.62
CA ASP A 126 -7.62 -8.55 33.69
C ASP A 126 -7.93 -8.16 32.26
N ILE A 127 -9.20 -7.89 31.92
CA ILE A 127 -9.59 -7.39 30.61
C ILE A 127 -8.89 -6.07 30.28
N VAL A 128 -8.83 -5.10 31.20
CA VAL A 128 -8.14 -3.83 31.00
C VAL A 128 -6.63 -4.03 30.75
N LYS A 129 -5.97 -4.93 31.49
CA LYS A 129 -4.57 -5.27 31.24
C LYS A 129 -4.37 -5.91 29.88
N LEU A 130 -5.28 -6.82 29.51
CA LEU A 130 -5.25 -7.51 28.24
C LEU A 130 -5.41 -6.55 27.08
N MET A 131 -6.32 -5.57 27.19
CA MET A 131 -6.48 -4.50 26.19
C MET A 131 -5.15 -3.79 25.90
N ALA A 132 -4.42 -3.39 26.96
CA ALA A 132 -3.12 -2.75 26.81
C ALA A 132 -2.06 -3.69 26.20
N SER A 133 -2.14 -4.98 26.44
CA SER A 133 -1.24 -5.97 25.85
C SER A 133 -1.53 -6.18 24.36
N VAL A 134 -2.80 -6.34 24.01
CA VAL A 134 -3.26 -6.61 22.64
C VAL A 134 -3.05 -5.43 21.72
N SER A 135 -3.16 -4.19 22.25
CA SER A 135 -2.94 -2.97 21.44
C SER A 135 -1.51 -2.87 20.88
N LYS A 136 -0.51 -3.54 21.47
CA LYS A 136 0.84 -3.65 20.92
C LYS A 136 0.91 -4.37 19.57
N TYR A 137 -0.08 -5.17 19.27
CA TYR A 137 -0.24 -5.91 18.01
C TYR A 137 -1.19 -5.20 17.04
N ALA A 138 -1.40 -3.89 17.22
CA ALA A 138 -2.33 -3.08 16.43
C ALA A 138 -3.80 -3.55 16.49
N ALA A 139 -4.16 -4.37 17.48
CA ALA A 139 -5.52 -4.83 17.70
C ALA A 139 -6.20 -3.95 18.78
N ASN A 140 -7.25 -3.24 18.40
CA ASN A 140 -8.01 -2.36 19.29
C ASN A 140 -9.45 -2.89 19.44
N PRO A 141 -9.67 -3.89 20.30
CA PRO A 141 -10.94 -4.63 20.34
C PRO A 141 -12.12 -3.80 20.86
N PHE A 142 -11.89 -2.72 21.60
CA PHE A 142 -12.95 -1.92 22.22
C PHE A 142 -12.95 -0.46 21.74
N PHE A 143 -11.79 0.16 21.64
CA PHE A 143 -11.63 1.54 21.16
C PHE A 143 -10.24 1.74 20.58
N GLY A 144 -10.11 2.65 19.62
CA GLY A 144 -8.83 3.13 19.11
C GLY A 144 -8.47 4.47 19.75
N PHE A 145 -7.18 4.78 19.75
CA PHE A 145 -6.70 6.13 20.05
C PHE A 145 -5.70 6.54 18.95
N TYR A 146 -5.63 7.82 18.73
CA TYR A 146 -4.67 8.41 17.82
C TYR A 146 -4.21 9.76 18.38
N VAL A 147 -3.04 10.19 17.96
CA VAL A 147 -2.52 11.49 18.29
C VAL A 147 -2.78 12.42 17.11
N GLY A 148 -3.45 13.51 17.35
CA GLY A 148 -3.77 14.53 16.34
C GLY A 148 -3.49 15.94 16.83
N PRO A 149 -3.50 16.94 15.95
CA PRO A 149 -3.42 18.33 16.32
C PRO A 149 -4.62 18.72 17.19
N ASP A 150 -4.39 19.51 18.23
CA ASP A 150 -5.50 20.12 18.99
C ASP A 150 -6.24 21.12 18.10
N ASP A 151 -7.56 20.99 18.01
CA ASP A 151 -8.41 21.86 17.18
C ASP A 151 -8.36 23.35 17.64
N LYS A 152 -8.02 23.60 18.91
CA LYS A 152 -7.90 24.96 19.47
C LYS A 152 -6.46 25.50 19.40
N ASN A 153 -5.48 24.63 19.30
CA ASN A 153 -4.08 24.98 19.19
C ASN A 153 -3.31 23.96 18.37
N SER A 154 -3.28 24.16 17.06
CA SER A 154 -2.65 23.23 16.10
C SER A 154 -1.14 23.01 16.27
N SER A 155 -0.49 23.79 17.15
CA SER A 155 0.91 23.55 17.52
C SER A 155 1.08 22.52 18.64
N MET A 156 -0.01 22.05 19.23
CA MET A 156 -0.04 20.99 20.24
C MET A 156 -0.73 19.75 19.70
N ASN A 157 -0.27 18.59 20.17
CA ASN A 157 -0.92 17.30 19.89
C ASN A 157 -1.69 16.83 21.14
N ILE A 158 -2.83 16.22 20.91
CA ILE A 158 -3.68 15.59 21.90
C ILE A 158 -3.97 14.12 21.55
#